data_f925e181d5e373a73819e84cb8da83b5
#
_entry.id   f925e181d5e373a73819e84cb8da83b5
#
_cell.length_a   1.000
_cell.length_b   1.000
_cell.length_c   1.000
_cell.angle_alpha   90.00
_cell.angle_beta   90.00
_cell.angle_gamma   90.00
#
_symmetry.space_group_name_H-M   'P 1'
#
loop_
_entity.id
_entity.type
_entity.pdbx_description
1 polymer ?
#
loop_
_entity_poly.entity_id
_entity_poly.type
_entity_poly.pdbx_seq_one_letter_code
_entity_poly.pdbx_strand_id
1 'polypeptide(L)'
;MRYTVEYTSKALKSLKKLDKPVLLMIKSWIEKNLIGTTEPRRHGKGLTSNRSVQWMYRVGDYRIIADIEDEKLVILVVEVEHRSRVYK
;
A
#
# COMPACT_ATOMS: atom_id res chain seq x y z
N MET A 1 14.01 14.66 1.66
CA MET A 1 12.60 14.62 2.10
C MET A 1 12.10 13.18 2.06
N ARG A 2 11.54 12.74 3.17
CA ARG A 2 11.16 11.35 3.32
C ARG A 2 9.66 11.22 3.53
N TYR A 3 9.09 10.18 2.93
CA TYR A 3 7.67 9.93 3.05
C TYR A 3 7.38 9.13 4.32
N THR A 4 6.19 9.39 4.88
CA THR A 4 5.65 8.56 5.95
C THR A 4 4.52 7.72 5.38
N VAL A 5 4.10 6.70 6.13
CA VAL A 5 3.01 5.82 5.71
C VAL A 5 1.87 5.95 6.69
N GLU A 6 0.67 6.18 6.17
CA GLU A 6 -0.55 6.23 6.97
C GLU A 6 -1.53 5.22 6.42
N TYR A 7 -2.53 4.87 7.21
CA TYR A 7 -3.50 3.85 6.85
C TYR A 7 -4.92 4.35 7.07
N THR A 8 -5.81 4.06 6.12
CA THR A 8 -7.23 4.34 6.33
C THR A 8 -7.82 3.27 7.26
N SER A 9 -9.02 3.53 7.78
CA SER A 9 -9.73 2.55 8.59
C SER A 9 -9.95 1.26 7.81
N LYS A 10 -10.27 1.38 6.53
CA LYS A 10 -10.48 0.22 5.66
C LYS A 10 -9.20 -0.61 5.55
N ALA A 11 -8.07 0.05 5.36
CA ALA A 11 -6.79 -0.65 5.27
C ALA A 11 -6.46 -1.36 6.57
N LEU A 12 -6.68 -0.70 7.70
CA LEU A 12 -6.44 -1.32 9.00
C LEU A 12 -7.31 -2.54 9.22
N LYS A 13 -8.58 -2.47 8.82
CA LYS A 13 -9.47 -3.62 8.93
C LYS A 13 -9.01 -4.78 8.06
N SER A 14 -8.53 -4.47 6.86
CA SER A 14 -8.00 -5.51 5.97
C SER A 14 -6.78 -6.18 6.59
N LEU A 15 -5.89 -5.41 7.19
CA LEU A 15 -4.70 -5.95 7.84
C LEU A 15 -5.05 -6.84 9.01
N LYS A 16 -6.06 -6.47 9.80
CA LYS A 16 -6.48 -7.25 10.97
C LYS A 16 -7.03 -8.62 10.60
N LYS A 17 -7.49 -8.79 9.36
CA LYS A 17 -8.04 -10.08 8.91
C LYS A 17 -6.97 -11.03 8.42
N LEU A 18 -5.73 -10.59 8.31
CA LEU A 18 -4.64 -11.41 7.79
C LEU A 18 -4.07 -12.30 8.87
N ASP A 19 -3.62 -13.48 8.46
CA ASP A 19 -2.89 -14.35 9.35
C ASP A 19 -1.60 -13.64 9.76
N LYS A 20 -1.12 -13.94 10.97
CA LYS A 20 0.03 -13.25 11.51
C LYS A 20 1.27 -13.29 10.62
N PRO A 21 1.65 -14.43 10.03
CA PRO A 21 2.81 -14.45 9.13
C PRO A 21 2.65 -13.54 7.92
N VAL A 22 1.45 -13.49 7.35
CA VAL A 22 1.18 -12.63 6.21
C VAL A 22 1.23 -11.16 6.61
N LEU A 23 0.61 -10.85 7.76
CA LEU A 23 0.64 -9.49 8.28
C LEU A 23 2.06 -9.00 8.48
N LEU A 24 2.90 -9.83 9.09
CA LEU A 24 4.30 -9.49 9.34
C LEU A 24 5.07 -9.29 8.03
N MET A 25 4.80 -10.14 7.03
CA MET A 25 5.45 -10.01 5.73
C MET A 25 5.12 -8.66 5.09
N ILE A 26 3.84 -8.29 5.11
CA ILE A 26 3.40 -7.03 4.51
C ILE A 26 3.96 -5.84 5.28
N LYS A 27 3.89 -5.87 6.59
CA LYS A 27 4.41 -4.77 7.41
C LYS A 27 5.92 -4.61 7.23
N SER A 28 6.65 -5.71 7.19
CA SER A 28 8.09 -5.66 6.96
C SER A 28 8.43 -5.05 5.61
N TRP A 29 7.67 -5.42 4.58
CA TRP A 29 7.88 -4.89 3.24
C TRP A 29 7.64 -3.37 3.23
N ILE A 30 6.57 -2.92 3.87
CA ILE A 30 6.24 -1.50 3.94
C ILE A 30 7.33 -0.73 4.69
N GLU A 31 7.78 -1.27 5.82
CA GLU A 31 8.83 -0.63 6.60
C GLU A 31 10.14 -0.52 5.82
N LYS A 32 10.46 -1.57 5.09
CA LYS A 32 11.72 -1.60 4.35
C LYS A 32 11.70 -0.71 3.12
N ASN A 33 10.57 -0.65 2.43
CA ASN A 33 10.51 -0.03 1.11
C ASN A 33 9.77 1.29 1.04
N LEU A 34 8.86 1.55 1.96
CA LEU A 34 8.02 2.74 1.90
C LEU A 34 8.29 3.74 3.01
N ILE A 35 8.43 3.28 4.25
CA ILE A 35 8.66 4.20 5.35
C ILE A 35 10.04 4.84 5.20
N GLY A 36 10.06 6.17 5.14
CA GLY A 36 11.29 6.91 4.99
C GLY A 36 11.83 6.94 3.57
N THR A 37 11.07 6.44 2.59
CA THR A 37 11.53 6.48 1.20
C THR A 37 11.53 7.90 0.67
N THR A 38 12.44 8.18 -0.27
CA THR A 38 12.42 9.44 -1.02
C THR A 38 11.76 9.27 -2.37
N GLU A 39 11.50 8.02 -2.77
CA GLU A 39 10.94 7.71 -4.09
C GLU A 39 9.82 6.69 -3.96
N PRO A 40 8.61 7.13 -3.58
CA PRO A 40 7.51 6.20 -3.34
C PRO A 40 7.03 5.46 -4.58
N ARG A 41 7.40 5.94 -5.77
CA ARG A 41 7.01 5.32 -7.03
C ARG A 41 8.08 4.41 -7.62
N ARG A 42 9.13 4.14 -6.86
CA ARG A 42 10.17 3.22 -7.31
C ARG A 42 9.64 1.80 -7.45
N HIS A 43 8.75 1.39 -6.57
CA HIS A 43 8.11 0.08 -6.61
C HIS A 43 6.67 0.24 -7.06
N GLY A 44 6.11 -0.84 -7.60
CA GLY A 44 4.69 -0.85 -7.96
C GLY A 44 4.39 -0.19 -9.29
N LYS A 45 3.12 0.12 -9.48
CA LYS A 45 2.67 0.78 -10.71
C LYS A 45 1.40 1.56 -10.45
N GLY A 46 1.09 2.47 -11.36
CA GLY A 46 -0.13 3.26 -11.28
C GLY A 46 -1.36 2.47 -11.67
N LEU A 47 -2.45 2.69 -10.94
CA LEU A 47 -3.77 2.18 -11.28
C LEU A 47 -4.63 3.38 -11.59
N THR A 48 -5.10 3.47 -12.82
CA THR A 48 -5.96 4.57 -13.22
C THR A 48 -7.39 4.21 -12.91
N SER A 49 -8.05 5.06 -12.14
CA SER A 49 -9.48 4.95 -11.95
C SER A 49 -10.07 6.34 -12.25
N ASN A 50 -11.36 6.41 -12.38
CA ASN A 50 -12.10 7.54 -12.93
C ASN A 50 -11.49 8.93 -12.80
N ARG A 51 -11.01 9.31 -11.64
CA ARG A 51 -10.56 10.68 -11.40
C ARG A 51 -9.17 10.81 -10.84
N SER A 52 -8.56 9.70 -10.47
CA SER A 52 -7.28 9.74 -9.82
C SER A 52 -6.44 8.55 -10.20
N VAL A 53 -5.15 8.70 -10.02
CA VAL A 53 -4.22 7.61 -10.20
C VAL A 53 -3.84 7.13 -8.82
N GLN A 54 -4.20 5.91 -8.50
CA GLN A 54 -3.77 5.26 -7.28
C GLN A 54 -2.53 4.44 -7.59
N TRP A 55 -1.74 4.19 -6.58
CA TRP A 55 -0.51 3.42 -6.75
C TRP A 55 -0.69 2.06 -6.12
N MET A 56 -0.22 1.02 -6.81
CA MET A 56 -0.38 -0.34 -6.34
C MET A 56 1.00 -0.97 -6.14
N TYR A 57 1.22 -1.51 -4.93
CA TYR A 57 2.42 -2.27 -4.62
C TYR A 57 2.05 -3.74 -4.50
N ARG A 58 2.89 -4.60 -5.03
CA ARG A 58 2.66 -6.04 -4.94
C ARG A 58 3.60 -6.63 -3.90
N VAL A 59 3.04 -7.35 -2.93
CA VAL A 59 3.81 -8.02 -1.89
C VAL A 59 3.31 -9.47 -1.84
N GLY A 60 4.08 -10.40 -2.43
CA GLY A 60 3.64 -11.78 -2.56
C GLY A 60 2.33 -11.85 -3.35
N ASP A 61 1.33 -12.48 -2.77
CA ASP A 61 0.01 -12.61 -3.39
C ASP A 61 -0.92 -11.49 -3.00
N TYR A 62 -0.41 -10.45 -2.36
CA TYR A 62 -1.22 -9.34 -1.89
C TYR A 62 -0.91 -8.07 -2.66
N ARG A 63 -1.90 -7.17 -2.69
CA ARG A 63 -1.77 -5.86 -3.32
C ARG A 63 -2.05 -4.80 -2.28
N ILE A 64 -1.19 -3.80 -2.25
CA ILE A 64 -1.36 -2.64 -1.39
C ILE A 64 -1.76 -1.48 -2.30
N ILE A 65 -2.95 -0.94 -2.10
CA ILE A 65 -3.43 0.20 -2.88
C ILE A 65 -3.22 1.45 -2.04
N ALA A 66 -2.60 2.46 -2.62
CA ALA A 66 -2.27 3.66 -1.88
C ALA A 66 -2.46 4.91 -2.72
N ASP A 67 -2.74 6.01 -2.02
CA ASP A 67 -2.69 7.35 -2.59
C ASP A 67 -1.38 7.97 -2.14
N ILE A 68 -0.61 8.47 -3.10
CA ILE A 68 0.65 9.15 -2.79
C ILE A 68 0.39 10.64 -2.77
N GLU A 69 0.51 11.22 -1.60
CA GLU A 69 0.26 12.65 -1.40
C GLU A 69 1.60 13.36 -1.30
N ASP A 70 2.07 13.81 -2.45
CA ASP A 70 3.42 14.38 -2.55
C ASP A 70 3.60 15.66 -1.72
N GLU A 71 2.57 16.49 -1.64
CA GLU A 71 2.68 17.74 -0.89
C GLU A 71 2.83 17.49 0.61
N LYS A 72 2.27 16.38 1.09
CA LYS A 72 2.35 16.02 2.51
C LYS A 72 3.46 15.03 2.79
N LEU A 73 4.10 14.49 1.76
CA LEU A 73 5.08 13.42 1.88
C LEU A 73 4.49 12.21 2.61
N VAL A 74 3.29 11.83 2.20
CA VAL A 74 2.55 10.72 2.81
C VAL A 74 2.16 9.70 1.75
N ILE A 75 2.35 8.44 2.09
CA ILE A 75 1.81 7.32 1.31
C ILE A 75 0.62 6.82 2.12
N LEU A 76 -0.59 7.11 1.67
CA LEU A 76 -1.81 6.72 2.39
C LEU A 76 -2.28 5.38 1.86
N VAL A 77 -2.12 4.33 2.65
CA VAL A 77 -2.59 2.99 2.28
C VAL A 77 -4.09 2.96 2.47
N VAL A 78 -4.82 2.76 1.38
CA VAL A 78 -6.28 2.78 1.40
C VAL A 78 -6.88 1.38 1.43
N GLU A 79 -6.15 0.39 0.93
CA GLU A 79 -6.67 -0.97 0.90
C GLU A 79 -5.54 -1.98 0.76
N VAL A 80 -5.72 -3.17 1.35
CA VAL A 80 -4.82 -4.30 1.19
C VAL A 80 -5.68 -5.47 0.78
N GLU A 81 -5.40 -6.07 -0.38
CA GLU A 81 -6.22 -7.11 -0.96
C GLU A 81 -5.41 -8.33 -1.38
N HIS A 82 -6.03 -9.50 -1.26
CA HIS A 82 -5.45 -10.69 -1.86
C HIS A 82 -5.71 -10.65 -3.37
N ARG A 83 -4.73 -11.05 -4.17
CA ARG A 83 -4.83 -10.96 -5.63
C ARG A 83 -6.05 -11.68 -6.19
N SER A 84 -6.47 -12.77 -5.56
CA SER A 84 -7.59 -13.56 -6.04
C SER A 84 -8.92 -12.81 -6.01
N ARG A 85 -9.02 -11.78 -5.18
CA ARG A 85 -10.25 -10.99 -5.09
C ARG A 85 -10.38 -9.94 -6.18
N VAL A 86 -9.27 -9.63 -6.84
CA VAL A 86 -9.25 -8.58 -7.85
C VAL A 86 -9.89 -9.03 -9.15
N TYR A 87 -9.93 -10.34 -9.37
CA TYR A 87 -10.42 -10.91 -10.61
C TYR A 87 -11.85 -11.43 -10.55
N LYS A 88 -12.55 -11.10 -9.51
CA LYS A 88 -13.95 -11.50 -9.42
C LYS A 88 -14.86 -10.47 -10.02
#